data_d8cd385a01f29202119b8b49d3476516
#
_entry.id   d8cd385a01f29202119b8b49d3476516
#
_cell.length_a   1.000
_cell.length_b   1.000
_cell.length_c   1.000
_cell.angle_alpha   90.00
_cell.angle_beta   90.00
_cell.angle_gamma   90.00
#
_symmetry.space_group_name_H-M   'P 1'
#
loop_
_entity.id
_entity.type
_entity.pdbx_description
1 polymer ?
#
loop_
_entity_poly.entity_id
_entity_poly.type
_entity_poly.pdbx_seq_one_letter_code
_entity_poly.pdbx_strand_id
1 'polypeptide(L)'
;MSGRSAGREQLSGSPLQGVLLALLLGEQEQQLHGYMLTTLVERRLGPAWGVTRQSVYGALNRLEEEGLVSSTWKTATERGRGHGQRVYAATESAETALSGWMRSPVTKEPVRVELQAKIAMSRSQDAPQLLGALDAYERECFEMLRQTNEAEVPMGSWAGLALNLTRMAVDESLQAELRWIATARAWIKDFLSEIPAEPFA
;
A
#
# COMPACT_ATOMS: atom_id res chain seq x y z
N MET A 1 29.51 -6.26 -32.18
CA MET A 1 28.15 -6.69 -31.77
C MET A 1 28.21 -6.92 -30.27
N SER A 2 27.86 -5.92 -29.52
CA SER A 2 27.84 -6.05 -28.05
C SER A 2 27.04 -4.85 -27.51
N GLY A 3 25.88 -5.08 -26.91
CA GLY A 3 25.14 -3.95 -26.35
C GLY A 3 23.64 -4.20 -26.20
N ARG A 4 23.23 -5.30 -25.56
CA ARG A 4 21.81 -5.50 -25.18
C ARG A 4 21.66 -6.37 -23.92
N SER A 5 22.47 -6.13 -22.89
CA SER A 5 22.36 -6.91 -21.64
C SER A 5 22.25 -6.07 -20.37
N ALA A 6 22.36 -4.77 -20.43
CA ALA A 6 22.38 -3.92 -19.23
C ALA A 6 21.01 -3.36 -18.80
N GLY A 7 19.91 -3.74 -19.47
CA GLY A 7 18.58 -3.16 -19.27
C GLY A 7 17.60 -4.02 -18.46
N ARG A 8 17.98 -5.20 -17.96
CA ARG A 8 17.06 -6.15 -17.28
C ARG A 8 17.26 -6.28 -15.77
N GLU A 9 18.13 -5.50 -15.16
CA GLU A 9 18.48 -5.64 -13.74
C GLU A 9 17.68 -4.72 -12.79
N GLN A 10 16.81 -3.88 -13.29
CA GLN A 10 15.97 -3.02 -12.46
C GLN A 10 14.52 -3.43 -12.59
N LEU A 11 13.87 -3.68 -11.44
CA LEU A 11 12.42 -3.77 -11.36
C LEU A 11 11.83 -2.48 -11.94
N SER A 12 11.14 -2.59 -13.08
CA SER A 12 10.61 -1.44 -13.83
C SER A 12 9.30 -0.90 -13.27
N GLY A 13 8.87 -1.37 -12.08
CA GLY A 13 7.51 -1.20 -11.64
C GLY A 13 7.29 -0.72 -10.22
N SER A 14 6.09 -0.91 -9.79
CA SER A 14 5.54 -0.55 -8.49
C SER A 14 6.35 -1.16 -7.32
N PRO A 15 6.49 -0.49 -6.17
CA PRO A 15 7.05 -1.05 -4.95
C PRO A 15 6.47 -2.42 -4.56
N LEU A 16 5.22 -2.70 -4.94
CA LEU A 16 4.57 -4.00 -4.72
C LEU A 16 5.30 -5.17 -5.41
N GLN A 17 5.93 -4.96 -6.57
CA GLN A 17 6.72 -5.99 -7.23
C GLN A 17 7.93 -6.40 -6.39
N GLY A 18 8.67 -5.42 -5.83
CA GLY A 18 9.79 -5.68 -4.93
C GLY A 18 9.37 -6.43 -3.66
N VAL A 19 8.23 -6.04 -3.08
CA VAL A 19 7.65 -6.71 -1.89
C VAL A 19 7.28 -8.15 -2.21
N LEU A 20 6.62 -8.42 -3.33
CA LEU A 20 6.22 -9.78 -3.73
C LEU A 20 7.43 -10.67 -4.01
N LEU A 21 8.47 -10.12 -4.67
CA LEU A 21 9.73 -10.82 -4.89
C LEU A 21 10.41 -11.19 -3.56
N ALA A 22 10.48 -10.26 -2.61
CA ALA A 22 11.04 -10.50 -1.30
C ALA A 22 10.29 -11.60 -0.53
N LEU A 23 8.95 -11.63 -0.62
CA LEU A 23 8.13 -12.67 -0.02
C LEU A 23 8.38 -14.03 -0.67
N LEU A 24 8.41 -14.11 -2.00
CA LEU A 24 8.63 -15.34 -2.74
C LEU A 24 10.03 -15.93 -2.49
N LEU A 25 11.05 -15.08 -2.34
CA LEU A 25 12.41 -15.51 -2.01
C LEU A 25 12.58 -15.93 -0.54
N GLY A 26 11.86 -15.28 0.38
CA GLY A 26 11.92 -15.59 1.80
C GLY A 26 11.18 -16.87 2.20
N GLU A 27 10.17 -17.28 1.44
CA GLU A 27 9.26 -18.39 1.74
C GLU A 27 9.35 -19.50 0.67
N GLN A 28 10.57 -19.77 0.18
CA GLN A 28 10.80 -20.71 -0.95
C GLN A 28 10.27 -22.12 -0.73
N GLU A 29 10.16 -22.57 0.51
CA GLU A 29 9.61 -23.89 0.85
C GLU A 29 8.07 -23.94 0.83
N GLN A 30 7.40 -22.79 0.81
CA GLN A 30 5.95 -22.70 0.83
C GLN A 30 5.37 -22.54 -0.57
N GLN A 31 4.22 -23.17 -0.79
CA GLN A 31 3.47 -23.02 -2.02
C GLN A 31 2.63 -21.75 -1.94
N LEU A 32 3.19 -20.61 -2.36
CA LEU A 32 2.53 -19.32 -2.28
C LEU A 32 1.58 -19.11 -3.47
N HIS A 33 0.30 -18.99 -3.20
CA HIS A 33 -0.70 -18.56 -4.17
C HIS A 33 -1.11 -17.10 -3.94
N GLY A 34 -1.71 -16.46 -4.94
CA GLY A 34 -2.00 -15.03 -4.92
C GLY A 34 -2.78 -14.53 -3.70
N TYR A 35 -3.70 -15.33 -3.17
CA TYR A 35 -4.42 -14.98 -1.93
C TYR A 35 -3.50 -14.95 -0.71
N MET A 36 -2.62 -15.95 -0.55
CA MET A 36 -1.63 -15.95 0.55
C MET A 36 -0.69 -14.77 0.45
N LEU A 37 -0.21 -14.46 -0.76
CA LEU A 37 0.64 -13.30 -0.99
C LEU A 37 -0.06 -11.99 -0.61
N THR A 38 -1.33 -11.82 -0.94
CA THR A 38 -2.12 -10.65 -0.50
C THR A 38 -2.13 -10.55 1.03
N THR A 39 -2.47 -11.63 1.72
CA THR A 39 -2.50 -11.67 3.18
C THR A 39 -1.11 -11.40 3.81
N LEU A 40 -0.04 -11.92 3.22
CA LEU A 40 1.32 -11.67 3.69
C LEU A 40 1.74 -10.21 3.52
N VAL A 41 1.38 -9.58 2.40
CA VAL A 41 1.62 -8.14 2.17
C VAL A 41 0.87 -7.30 3.20
N GLU A 42 -0.44 -7.56 3.39
CA GLU A 42 -1.26 -6.87 4.39
C GLU A 42 -0.69 -7.00 5.81
N ARG A 43 -0.24 -8.19 6.18
CA ARG A 43 0.38 -8.43 7.50
C ARG A 43 1.71 -7.70 7.69
N ARG A 44 2.50 -7.53 6.62
CA ARG A 44 3.84 -6.91 6.67
C ARG A 44 3.80 -5.40 6.59
N LEU A 45 2.88 -4.85 5.79
CA LEU A 45 2.84 -3.43 5.46
C LEU A 45 1.65 -2.70 6.08
N GLY A 46 0.67 -3.45 6.57
CA GLY A 46 -0.55 -2.91 7.17
C GLY A 46 -1.60 -2.45 6.15
N PRO A 47 -2.81 -2.11 6.66
CA PRO A 47 -3.95 -1.74 5.82
C PRO A 47 -3.75 -0.42 5.07
N ALA A 48 -2.97 0.51 5.63
CA ALA A 48 -2.68 1.81 5.01
C ALA A 48 -1.93 1.69 3.66
N TRP A 49 -1.33 0.53 3.36
CA TRP A 49 -0.71 0.27 2.07
C TRP A 49 -1.71 0.04 0.93
N GLY A 50 -3.00 -0.13 1.26
CA GLY A 50 -4.10 -0.18 0.30
C GLY A 50 -3.98 -1.31 -0.74
N VAL A 51 -3.41 -2.46 -0.36
CA VAL A 51 -3.19 -3.58 -1.28
C VAL A 51 -4.49 -4.30 -1.56
N THR A 52 -4.78 -4.52 -2.83
CA THR A 52 -5.93 -5.30 -3.28
C THR A 52 -5.48 -6.59 -3.96
N ARG A 53 -6.34 -7.61 -3.99
CA ARG A 53 -6.07 -8.83 -4.77
C ARG A 53 -5.73 -8.51 -6.22
N GLN A 54 -6.46 -7.59 -6.83
CA GLN A 54 -6.23 -7.19 -8.22
C GLN A 54 -4.83 -6.59 -8.42
N SER A 55 -4.36 -5.72 -7.49
CA SER A 55 -3.02 -5.16 -7.56
C SER A 55 -1.94 -6.22 -7.41
N VAL A 56 -2.13 -7.21 -6.51
CA VAL A 56 -1.20 -8.33 -6.34
C VAL A 56 -1.12 -9.19 -7.61
N TYR A 57 -2.26 -9.60 -8.18
CA TYR A 57 -2.25 -10.39 -9.41
C TYR A 57 -1.67 -9.61 -10.60
N GLY A 58 -1.95 -8.31 -10.70
CA GLY A 58 -1.35 -7.45 -11.72
C GLY A 58 0.18 -7.35 -11.58
N ALA A 59 0.69 -7.25 -10.36
CA ALA A 59 2.13 -7.23 -10.11
C ALA A 59 2.78 -8.60 -10.37
N LEU A 60 2.15 -9.71 -9.98
CA LEU A 60 2.62 -11.07 -10.27
C LEU A 60 2.71 -11.35 -11.77
N ASN A 61 1.71 -10.94 -12.54
CA ASN A 61 1.74 -11.11 -14.01
C ASN A 61 2.91 -10.34 -14.63
N ARG A 62 3.17 -9.10 -14.19
CA ARG A 62 4.34 -8.33 -14.66
C ARG A 62 5.67 -9.00 -14.31
N LEU A 63 5.80 -9.48 -13.06
CA LEU A 63 6.99 -10.22 -12.64
C LEU A 63 7.22 -11.49 -13.46
N GLU A 64 6.14 -12.16 -13.89
CA GLU A 64 6.21 -13.33 -14.75
C GLU A 64 6.58 -12.95 -16.20
N GLU A 65 6.03 -11.87 -16.75
CA GLU A 65 6.43 -11.29 -18.03
C GLU A 65 7.90 -10.86 -18.05
N GLU A 66 8.42 -10.36 -16.93
CA GLU A 66 9.82 -10.00 -16.74
C GLU A 66 10.72 -11.23 -16.50
N GLY A 67 10.14 -12.42 -16.35
CA GLY A 67 10.87 -13.67 -16.10
C GLY A 67 11.46 -13.78 -14.68
N LEU A 68 10.99 -12.96 -13.73
CA LEU A 68 11.44 -12.94 -12.35
C LEU A 68 10.65 -13.90 -11.46
N VAL A 69 9.45 -14.27 -11.90
CA VAL A 69 8.55 -15.22 -11.23
C VAL A 69 8.06 -16.23 -12.24
N SER A 70 7.90 -17.47 -11.82
CA SER A 70 7.23 -18.53 -12.56
C SER A 70 5.96 -18.97 -11.85
N SER A 71 4.98 -19.47 -12.59
CA SER A 71 3.77 -20.01 -11.98
C SER A 71 3.42 -21.39 -12.53
N THR A 72 2.82 -22.21 -11.66
CA THR A 72 2.33 -23.55 -12.01
C THR A 72 0.92 -23.74 -11.47
N TRP A 73 0.07 -24.43 -12.23
CA TRP A 73 -1.24 -24.85 -11.75
C TRP A 73 -1.08 -26.13 -10.93
N LYS A 74 -1.54 -26.09 -9.68
CA LYS A 74 -1.68 -27.32 -8.88
C LYS A 74 -3.14 -27.66 -8.78
N THR A 75 -3.48 -28.84 -9.30
CA THR A 75 -4.80 -29.44 -9.09
C THR A 75 -4.92 -29.88 -7.64
N ALA A 76 -6.08 -29.64 -7.03
CA ALA A 76 -6.34 -30.10 -5.67
C ALA A 76 -6.24 -31.63 -5.63
N THR A 77 -5.42 -32.12 -4.69
CA THR A 77 -5.23 -33.56 -4.42
C THR A 77 -6.56 -34.24 -4.08
N GLU A 78 -6.75 -35.42 -4.56
CA GLU A 78 -7.66 -36.58 -4.34
C GLU A 78 -8.89 -36.52 -3.37
N ARG A 79 -9.19 -35.43 -2.69
CA ARG A 79 -10.42 -35.26 -1.89
C ARG A 79 -11.44 -34.31 -2.52
N GLY A 80 -11.38 -34.13 -3.82
CA GLY A 80 -12.52 -33.96 -4.71
C GLY A 80 -13.44 -32.74 -4.51
N ARG A 81 -13.00 -31.53 -4.11
CA ARG A 81 -13.77 -30.28 -4.22
C ARG A 81 -12.91 -29.01 -4.27
N GLY A 82 -11.67 -29.05 -4.71
CA GLY A 82 -10.82 -27.86 -4.83
C GLY A 82 -10.63 -27.43 -6.27
N HIS A 83 -10.93 -26.18 -6.58
CA HIS A 83 -10.48 -25.55 -7.83
C HIS A 83 -8.95 -25.51 -7.81
N GLY A 84 -8.31 -25.83 -8.94
CA GLY A 84 -6.86 -25.73 -9.07
C GLY A 84 -6.37 -24.33 -8.68
N GLN A 85 -5.22 -24.25 -8.01
CA GLN A 85 -4.62 -23.01 -7.56
C GLN A 85 -3.35 -22.71 -8.36
N ARG A 86 -3.19 -21.46 -8.76
CA ARG A 86 -1.97 -20.98 -9.39
C ARG A 86 -0.97 -20.64 -8.27
N VAL A 87 0.15 -21.34 -8.24
CA VAL A 87 1.23 -21.19 -7.27
C VAL A 87 2.39 -20.48 -7.95
N TYR A 88 3.01 -19.56 -7.25
CA TYR A 88 4.09 -18.72 -7.75
C TYR A 88 5.40 -19.07 -7.05
N ALA A 89 6.50 -18.98 -7.79
CA ALA A 89 7.85 -19.19 -7.30
C ALA A 89 8.80 -18.17 -7.93
N ALA A 90 9.77 -17.70 -7.16
CA ALA A 90 10.85 -16.86 -7.67
C ALA A 90 11.74 -17.65 -8.62
N THR A 91 12.24 -17.01 -9.68
CA THR A 91 13.24 -17.59 -10.59
C THR A 91 14.65 -17.31 -10.09
N GLU A 92 15.66 -17.88 -10.73
CA GLU A 92 17.08 -17.65 -10.41
C GLU A 92 17.50 -16.17 -10.52
N SER A 93 16.88 -15.42 -11.44
CA SER A 93 17.15 -13.99 -11.63
C SER A 93 16.50 -13.08 -10.59
N ALA A 94 15.55 -13.60 -9.79
CA ALA A 94 14.78 -12.83 -8.80
C ALA A 94 15.67 -12.19 -7.72
N GLU A 95 16.68 -12.92 -7.22
CA GLU A 95 17.60 -12.43 -6.17
C GLU A 95 18.40 -11.21 -6.63
N THR A 96 18.90 -11.25 -7.87
CA THR A 96 19.63 -10.13 -8.46
C THR A 96 18.73 -8.91 -8.64
N ALA A 97 17.51 -9.12 -9.12
CA ALA A 97 16.51 -8.06 -9.28
C ALA A 97 16.11 -7.44 -7.94
N LEU A 98 15.86 -8.25 -6.91
CA LEU A 98 15.54 -7.79 -5.55
C LEU A 98 16.72 -6.97 -4.97
N SER A 99 17.94 -7.46 -5.10
CA SER A 99 19.16 -6.76 -4.69
C SER A 99 19.31 -5.40 -5.38
N GLY A 100 18.99 -5.33 -6.66
CA GLY A 100 18.97 -4.08 -7.44
C GLY A 100 17.93 -3.10 -6.89
N TRP A 101 16.72 -3.57 -6.64
CA TRP A 101 15.64 -2.78 -6.07
C TRP A 101 15.97 -2.25 -4.68
N MET A 102 16.55 -3.07 -3.80
CA MET A 102 16.95 -2.66 -2.45
C MET A 102 18.03 -1.57 -2.44
N ARG A 103 18.86 -1.51 -3.48
CA ARG A 103 19.92 -0.48 -3.64
C ARG A 103 19.45 0.76 -4.39
N SER A 104 18.29 0.69 -5.05
CA SER A 104 17.78 1.83 -5.81
C SER A 104 17.41 2.99 -4.88
N PRO A 105 17.67 4.24 -5.29
CA PRO A 105 17.26 5.40 -4.49
C PRO A 105 15.73 5.50 -4.44
N VAL A 106 15.22 5.86 -3.27
CA VAL A 106 13.78 6.12 -3.10
C VAL A 106 13.52 7.61 -3.30
N THR A 107 12.59 7.93 -4.20
CA THR A 107 12.10 9.29 -4.41
C THR A 107 10.77 9.49 -3.69
N LYS A 108 10.58 10.68 -3.09
CA LYS A 108 9.31 11.02 -2.49
C LYS A 108 8.27 11.24 -3.58
N GLU A 109 7.22 10.43 -3.58
CA GLU A 109 6.10 10.65 -4.50
C GLU A 109 5.26 11.88 -4.09
N PRO A 110 4.67 12.60 -5.06
CA PRO A 110 3.74 13.67 -4.77
C PRO A 110 2.50 13.13 -4.04
N VAL A 111 2.11 13.79 -2.95
CA VAL A 111 0.88 13.46 -2.23
C VAL A 111 -0.32 13.92 -3.06
N ARG A 112 -1.20 12.98 -3.42
CA ARG A 112 -2.44 13.25 -4.17
C ARG A 112 -3.62 12.76 -3.36
N VAL A 113 -4.07 13.58 -2.42
CA VAL A 113 -5.23 13.27 -1.60
C VAL A 113 -6.46 13.94 -2.19
N GLU A 114 -7.50 13.17 -2.49
CA GLU A 114 -8.75 13.66 -3.10
C GLU A 114 -9.40 14.76 -2.24
N LEU A 115 -9.37 14.62 -0.91
CA LEU A 115 -9.91 15.60 0.02
C LEU A 115 -9.22 16.96 -0.12
N GLN A 116 -7.88 16.99 -0.29
CA GLN A 116 -7.13 18.23 -0.51
C GLN A 116 -7.54 18.88 -1.84
N ALA A 117 -7.74 18.09 -2.89
CA ALA A 117 -8.21 18.60 -4.17
C ALA A 117 -9.64 19.17 -4.08
N LYS A 118 -10.54 18.50 -3.34
CA LYS A 118 -11.90 19.01 -3.08
C LYS A 118 -11.87 20.35 -2.35
N ILE A 119 -11.05 20.48 -1.32
CA ILE A 119 -10.88 21.75 -0.59
C ILE A 119 -10.35 22.84 -1.52
N ALA A 120 -9.31 22.57 -2.30
CA ALA A 120 -8.69 23.55 -3.17
C ALA A 120 -9.63 24.06 -4.29
N MET A 121 -10.59 23.24 -4.72
CA MET A 121 -11.55 23.57 -5.79
C MET A 121 -12.93 23.99 -5.28
N SER A 122 -13.14 24.03 -3.96
CA SER A 122 -14.42 24.36 -3.35
C SER A 122 -14.71 25.87 -3.33
N ARG A 123 -15.98 26.19 -3.17
CA ARG A 123 -16.49 27.54 -2.90
C ARG A 123 -17.11 27.55 -1.50
N SER A 124 -17.39 28.75 -0.96
CA SER A 124 -17.98 28.90 0.40
C SER A 124 -19.28 28.11 0.58
N GLN A 125 -20.11 28.03 -0.45
CA GLN A 125 -21.35 27.23 -0.43
C GLN A 125 -21.14 25.73 -0.29
N ASP A 126 -19.94 25.21 -0.61
CA ASP A 126 -19.59 23.78 -0.53
C ASP A 126 -19.09 23.39 0.88
N ALA A 127 -18.97 24.35 1.81
CA ALA A 127 -18.44 24.15 3.15
C ALA A 127 -19.15 23.05 3.97
N PRO A 128 -20.50 22.93 3.96
CA PRO A 128 -21.15 21.83 4.68
C PRO A 128 -20.72 20.46 4.17
N GLN A 129 -20.57 20.29 2.85
CA GLN A 129 -20.13 19.05 2.22
C GLN A 129 -18.66 18.73 2.57
N LEU A 130 -17.81 19.78 2.61
CA LEU A 130 -16.41 19.62 3.01
C LEU A 130 -16.28 19.21 4.48
N LEU A 131 -17.06 19.79 5.36
CA LEU A 131 -17.08 19.38 6.79
C LEU A 131 -17.51 17.91 6.93
N GLY A 132 -18.52 17.48 6.19
CA GLY A 132 -18.94 16.08 6.15
C GLY A 132 -17.85 15.14 5.58
N ALA A 133 -17.11 15.59 4.56
CA ALA A 133 -15.99 14.83 3.99
C ALA A 133 -14.81 14.73 4.97
N LEU A 134 -14.48 15.80 5.71
CA LEU A 134 -13.49 15.78 6.78
C LEU A 134 -13.86 14.80 7.89
N ASP A 135 -15.13 14.78 8.31
CA ASP A 135 -15.61 13.85 9.34
C ASP A 135 -15.56 12.39 8.87
N ALA A 136 -15.85 12.12 7.61
CA ALA A 136 -15.73 10.78 7.04
C ALA A 136 -14.27 10.32 6.97
N TYR A 137 -13.38 11.17 6.47
CA TYR A 137 -11.95 10.86 6.35
C TYR A 137 -11.28 10.68 7.72
N GLU A 138 -11.68 11.47 8.72
CA GLU A 138 -11.23 11.30 10.11
C GLU A 138 -11.56 9.91 10.67
N ARG A 139 -12.79 9.42 10.44
CA ARG A 139 -13.20 8.06 10.86
C ARG A 139 -12.36 6.97 10.19
N GLU A 140 -12.03 7.13 8.91
CA GLU A 140 -11.16 6.20 8.20
C GLU A 140 -9.74 6.20 8.78
N CYS A 141 -9.17 7.36 9.10
CA CYS A 141 -7.87 7.47 9.76
C CYS A 141 -7.85 6.75 11.12
N PHE A 142 -8.87 6.94 11.95
CA PHE A 142 -8.98 6.24 13.23
C PHE A 142 -9.11 4.73 13.07
N GLU A 143 -9.88 4.27 12.10
CA GLU A 143 -10.02 2.84 11.84
C GLU A 143 -8.69 2.21 11.38
N MET A 144 -7.92 2.89 10.52
CA MET A 144 -6.59 2.45 10.11
C MET A 144 -5.62 2.41 11.30
N LEU A 145 -5.63 3.42 12.18
CA LEU A 145 -4.82 3.44 13.40
C LEU A 145 -5.14 2.25 14.30
N ARG A 146 -6.43 1.96 14.51
CA ARG A 146 -6.86 0.82 15.31
C ARG A 146 -6.31 -0.48 14.75
N GLN A 147 -6.46 -0.71 13.43
CA GLN A 147 -5.97 -1.92 12.77
C GLN A 147 -4.44 -2.05 12.80
N THR A 148 -3.71 -0.93 12.74
CA THR A 148 -2.25 -0.93 12.80
C THR A 148 -1.73 -1.35 14.18
N ASN A 149 -2.46 -1.04 15.26
CA ASN A 149 -2.04 -1.26 16.64
C ASN A 149 -2.48 -2.61 17.25
N GLU A 150 -3.23 -3.45 16.52
CA GLU A 150 -3.81 -4.70 17.06
C GLU A 150 -2.82 -5.82 17.40
N ALA A 151 -1.55 -5.74 17.00
CA ALA A 151 -0.58 -6.80 17.27
C ALA A 151 0.75 -6.27 17.80
N GLU A 152 1.18 -6.76 18.94
CA GLU A 152 2.56 -6.57 19.42
C GLU A 152 3.55 -7.30 18.52
N VAL A 153 4.63 -6.62 18.16
CA VAL A 153 5.72 -7.19 17.36
C VAL A 153 7.00 -7.22 18.18
N PRO A 154 7.54 -8.41 18.47
CA PRO A 154 8.78 -8.52 19.22
C PRO A 154 9.94 -7.84 18.50
N MET A 155 10.70 -7.01 19.21
CA MET A 155 11.87 -6.27 18.69
C MET A 155 13.14 -7.13 18.54
N GLY A 156 13.11 -8.39 18.97
CA GLY A 156 14.30 -9.25 19.07
C GLY A 156 14.88 -9.76 17.75
N SER A 157 14.38 -9.31 16.59
CA SER A 157 14.87 -9.72 15.27
C SER A 157 14.85 -8.55 14.28
N TRP A 158 15.65 -8.67 13.21
CA TRP A 158 15.62 -7.68 12.12
C TRP A 158 14.21 -7.55 11.51
N ALA A 159 13.51 -8.67 11.32
CA ALA A 159 12.14 -8.65 10.81
C ALA A 159 11.18 -7.92 11.75
N GLY A 160 11.33 -8.11 13.06
CA GLY A 160 10.56 -7.38 14.07
C GLY A 160 10.85 -5.89 14.06
N LEU A 161 12.12 -5.50 14.00
CA LEU A 161 12.52 -4.09 13.88
C LEU A 161 11.94 -3.46 12.61
N ALA A 162 12.10 -4.11 11.45
CA ALA A 162 11.60 -3.59 10.18
C ALA A 162 10.07 -3.38 10.19
N LEU A 163 9.33 -4.33 10.76
CA LEU A 163 7.88 -4.22 10.89
C LEU A 163 7.47 -3.08 11.83
N ASN A 164 8.16 -2.90 12.96
CA ASN A 164 7.90 -1.79 13.87
C ASN A 164 8.20 -0.43 13.22
N LEU A 165 9.29 -0.30 12.47
CA LEU A 165 9.60 0.93 11.73
C LEU A 165 8.54 1.24 10.67
N THR A 166 8.04 0.24 9.96
CA THR A 166 6.96 0.41 8.98
C THR A 166 5.66 0.87 9.67
N ARG A 167 5.30 0.25 10.79
CA ARG A 167 4.11 0.64 11.57
C ARG A 167 4.23 2.06 12.11
N MET A 168 5.37 2.41 12.67
CA MET A 168 5.63 3.75 13.16
C MET A 168 5.47 4.80 12.05
N ALA A 169 5.97 4.53 10.85
CA ALA A 169 5.81 5.45 9.72
C ALA A 169 4.33 5.65 9.33
N VAL A 170 3.52 4.59 9.36
CA VAL A 170 2.07 4.65 9.11
C VAL A 170 1.37 5.44 10.22
N ASP A 171 1.68 5.15 11.49
CA ASP A 171 1.09 5.81 12.64
C ASP A 171 1.35 7.32 12.62
N GLU A 172 2.60 7.73 12.42
CA GLU A 172 3.00 9.14 12.33
C GLU A 172 2.30 9.86 11.17
N SER A 173 2.15 9.19 10.02
CA SER A 173 1.42 9.74 8.87
C SER A 173 -0.04 9.99 9.20
N LEU A 174 -0.75 9.00 9.74
CA LEU A 174 -2.16 9.10 10.12
C LEU A 174 -2.40 10.15 11.21
N GLN A 175 -1.51 10.24 12.19
CA GLN A 175 -1.60 11.29 13.21
C GLN A 175 -1.39 12.68 12.62
N ALA A 176 -0.49 12.85 11.65
CA ALA A 176 -0.32 14.12 10.95
C ALA A 176 -1.58 14.51 10.15
N GLU A 177 -2.23 13.54 9.50
CA GLU A 177 -3.49 13.76 8.80
C GLU A 177 -4.62 14.15 9.77
N LEU A 178 -4.76 13.49 10.91
CA LEU A 178 -5.74 13.85 11.94
C LEU A 178 -5.55 15.26 12.47
N ARG A 179 -4.30 15.68 12.72
CA ARG A 179 -3.99 17.07 13.13
C ARG A 179 -4.39 18.07 12.05
N TRP A 180 -4.10 17.75 10.79
CA TRP A 180 -4.48 18.60 9.66
C TRP A 180 -6.00 18.71 9.50
N ILE A 181 -6.74 17.59 9.62
CA ILE A 181 -8.21 17.56 9.55
C ILE A 181 -8.81 18.45 10.63
N ALA A 182 -8.32 18.35 11.87
CA ALA A 182 -8.79 19.17 12.99
C ALA A 182 -8.57 20.67 12.71
N THR A 183 -7.41 21.03 12.18
CA THR A 183 -7.07 22.42 11.81
C THR A 183 -7.95 22.90 10.66
N ALA A 184 -8.09 22.12 9.59
CA ALA A 184 -8.94 22.48 8.43
C ALA A 184 -10.39 22.69 8.85
N ARG A 185 -10.93 21.81 9.68
CA ARG A 185 -12.29 21.92 10.24
C ARG A 185 -12.46 23.21 11.04
N ALA A 186 -11.52 23.54 11.91
CA ALA A 186 -11.56 24.76 12.69
C ALA A 186 -11.59 25.99 11.79
N TRP A 187 -10.67 26.10 10.85
CA TRP A 187 -10.58 27.25 9.95
C TRP A 187 -11.81 27.42 9.06
N ILE A 188 -12.40 26.33 8.56
CA ILE A 188 -13.65 26.41 7.78
C ILE A 188 -14.79 26.95 8.67
N LYS A 189 -14.93 26.48 9.89
CA LYS A 189 -15.97 26.96 10.83
C LYS A 189 -15.76 28.42 11.21
N ASP A 190 -14.54 28.83 11.50
CA ASP A 190 -14.19 30.22 11.85
C ASP A 190 -14.52 31.15 10.69
N PHE A 191 -14.09 30.79 9.47
CA PHE A 191 -14.40 31.54 8.27
C PHE A 191 -15.91 31.73 8.05
N LEU A 192 -16.69 30.66 8.25
CA LEU A 192 -18.16 30.74 8.10
C LEU A 192 -18.83 31.58 9.19
N SER A 193 -18.25 31.68 10.38
CA SER A 193 -18.76 32.51 11.46
C SER A 193 -18.50 33.99 11.25
N GLU A 194 -17.46 34.34 10.47
CA GLU A 194 -17.06 35.71 10.17
C GLU A 194 -17.81 36.31 8.96
N ILE A 195 -18.41 35.46 8.11
CA ILE A 195 -19.21 35.95 6.97
C ILE A 195 -20.59 36.41 7.50
N PRO A 196 -20.94 37.70 7.37
CA PRO A 196 -22.27 38.15 7.68
C PRO A 196 -23.26 37.37 6.80
N ALA A 197 -24.34 36.85 7.41
CA ALA A 197 -25.42 36.22 6.66
C ALA A 197 -25.91 37.26 5.59
N GLU A 198 -25.60 37.00 4.31
CA GLU A 198 -26.16 37.81 3.27
C GLU A 198 -27.67 37.71 3.37
N PRO A 199 -28.40 38.85 3.46
CA PRO A 199 -29.84 38.82 3.44
C PRO A 199 -30.28 38.21 2.11
N PHE A 200 -31.04 37.11 2.20
CA PHE A 200 -31.67 36.50 1.03
C PHE A 200 -32.38 37.57 0.21
N ALA A 201 -31.86 37.91 -0.97
CA ALA A 201 -32.52 38.71 -1.96
C ALA A 201 -33.39 37.84 -2.85
#